data_36d236b82276060df9812d4a53190f2e
#
_entry.id   36d236b82276060df9812d4a53190f2e
#
_cell.length_a   1.000
_cell.length_b   1.000
_cell.length_c   1.000
_cell.angle_alpha   90.00
_cell.angle_beta   90.00
_cell.angle_gamma   90.00
#
_symmetry.space_group_name_H-M   'P 1'
#
loop_
_entity.id
_entity.type
_entity.pdbx_description
1 polymer ?
#
loop_
_entity_poly.entity_id
_entity_poly.type
_entity_poly.pdbx_seq_one_letter_code
_entity_poly.pdbx_strand_id
1 'polypeptide(L)'
;EKVLRAKIDMASPNINMRDPVIYRVAHMHHHNTGDKWCIYPMYDFAHPIEDAIEHITHSICTLEFEDHRPLYDWVVRECEFENPPRQIEFAKMYLTNVITGKRYIKKLVEDKIVDGWDDPRLVTIAALRRRGYTPESIRRFVELAGVSKADNSIDSAMLEYCLREDLKLKKSRVMAILDPVKLVIDNYPEGQIEELDAPNNMENEELGSRKIPFGRELYIEREDFMEEPPKKYFRLFPGNEVRLMNAYFVTCTGFEKDADGNVTVVHCTYDPETKSGSGFNARKVKGTIHWVAAQTALKAEVRLYENLVDEEKGKLNADGTLNLNPNSLRVHRYSFPKYLFFR
;
A
#
# COMPACT_ATOMS: atom_id res chain seq x y z
N GLU A 1 -46.69 -8.49 -13.59
CA GLU A 1 -45.70 -7.39 -13.58
C GLU A 1 -45.97 -6.48 -14.77
N LYS A 2 -46.08 -5.15 -14.54
CA LYS A 2 -46.34 -4.17 -15.61
C LYS A 2 -45.11 -3.26 -15.73
N VAL A 3 -44.83 -2.86 -16.98
CA VAL A 3 -43.71 -1.94 -17.28
C VAL A 3 -44.23 -0.82 -18.21
N LEU A 4 -43.62 0.35 -18.13
CA LEU A 4 -43.76 1.44 -19.07
C LEU A 4 -42.53 1.46 -19.99
N ARG A 5 -42.78 1.54 -21.31
CA ARG A 5 -41.69 1.62 -22.29
C ARG A 5 -41.69 2.98 -22.99
N ALA A 6 -40.53 3.48 -23.30
CA ALA A 6 -40.39 4.56 -24.27
C ALA A 6 -40.76 4.04 -25.67
N LYS A 7 -41.34 4.89 -26.49
CA LYS A 7 -41.63 4.59 -27.90
C LYS A 7 -40.57 5.29 -28.75
N ILE A 8 -39.57 4.56 -29.20
CA ILE A 8 -38.43 5.09 -29.94
C ILE A 8 -38.38 4.45 -31.35
N ASP A 9 -37.72 3.27 -31.46
CA ASP A 9 -37.54 2.56 -32.72
C ASP A 9 -37.21 1.08 -32.45
N MET A 10 -38.16 0.20 -32.71
CA MET A 10 -37.99 -1.25 -32.56
C MET A 10 -37.01 -1.87 -33.57
N ALA A 11 -36.68 -1.16 -34.66
CA ALA A 11 -35.75 -1.61 -35.69
C ALA A 11 -34.31 -1.10 -35.46
N SER A 12 -34.07 -0.32 -34.42
CA SER A 12 -32.76 0.23 -34.13
C SER A 12 -31.67 -0.88 -34.03
N PRO A 13 -30.47 -0.68 -34.61
CA PRO A 13 -29.36 -1.59 -34.41
C PRO A 13 -28.87 -1.61 -32.93
N ASN A 14 -29.07 -0.51 -32.20
CA ASN A 14 -28.78 -0.43 -30.77
C ASN A 14 -29.97 -0.96 -29.97
N ILE A 15 -29.75 -2.06 -29.22
CA ILE A 15 -30.80 -2.70 -28.44
C ILE A 15 -31.36 -1.75 -27.34
N ASN A 16 -30.57 -0.82 -26.83
CA ASN A 16 -31.00 0.15 -25.83
C ASN A 16 -31.99 1.17 -26.36
N MET A 17 -32.14 1.30 -27.71
CA MET A 17 -33.08 2.18 -28.39
C MET A 17 -34.36 1.47 -28.84
N ARG A 18 -34.46 0.13 -28.61
CA ARG A 18 -35.62 -0.67 -29.01
C ARG A 18 -36.71 -0.61 -27.96
N ASP A 19 -37.42 0.52 -27.89
CA ASP A 19 -38.53 0.78 -26.96
C ASP A 19 -38.16 0.31 -25.52
N PRO A 20 -37.12 0.87 -24.91
CA PRO A 20 -36.63 0.41 -23.61
C PRO A 20 -37.63 0.63 -22.49
N VAL A 21 -37.54 -0.20 -21.46
CA VAL A 21 -38.35 -0.03 -20.25
C VAL A 21 -37.79 1.18 -19.48
N ILE A 22 -38.67 2.15 -19.17
CA ILE A 22 -38.33 3.36 -18.41
C ILE A 22 -38.83 3.31 -16.96
N TYR A 23 -39.99 2.63 -16.72
CA TYR A 23 -40.52 2.36 -15.39
C TYR A 23 -40.97 0.91 -15.25
N ARG A 24 -40.86 0.37 -14.05
CA ARG A 24 -41.42 -0.92 -13.67
C ARG A 24 -42.28 -0.81 -12.41
N VAL A 25 -43.29 -1.65 -12.30
CA VAL A 25 -44.04 -1.86 -11.08
C VAL A 25 -43.37 -2.96 -10.27
N ALA A 26 -43.01 -2.65 -9.03
CA ALA A 26 -42.42 -3.60 -8.10
C ALA A 26 -42.94 -3.33 -6.68
N HIS A 27 -43.69 -4.29 -6.14
CA HIS A 27 -44.18 -4.24 -4.77
C HIS A 27 -43.08 -4.78 -3.84
N MET A 28 -42.19 -3.90 -3.41
CA MET A 28 -41.01 -4.23 -2.58
C MET A 28 -40.84 -3.17 -1.49
N HIS A 29 -40.51 -3.62 -0.29
CA HIS A 29 -40.10 -2.71 0.79
C HIS A 29 -38.75 -2.05 0.44
N HIS A 30 -38.71 -0.72 0.46
CA HIS A 30 -37.48 0.05 0.23
C HIS A 30 -36.92 0.56 1.56
N HIS A 31 -35.63 0.43 1.77
CA HIS A 31 -34.96 0.72 3.05
C HIS A 31 -35.12 2.17 3.55
N ASN A 32 -35.32 3.16 2.66
CA ASN A 32 -35.55 4.55 3.03
C ASN A 32 -37.01 4.96 3.03
N THR A 33 -37.82 4.43 2.10
CA THR A 33 -39.19 4.91 1.86
C THR A 33 -40.29 3.89 2.24
N GLY A 34 -39.87 2.69 2.74
CA GLY A 34 -40.79 1.64 3.11
C GLY A 34 -41.63 1.18 1.92
N ASP A 35 -42.95 1.07 2.10
CA ASP A 35 -43.89 0.63 1.10
C ASP A 35 -44.60 1.81 0.40
N LYS A 36 -44.08 3.03 0.51
CA LYS A 36 -44.68 4.25 -0.06
C LYS A 36 -44.81 4.21 -1.58
N TRP A 37 -43.85 3.58 -2.26
CA TRP A 37 -43.78 3.53 -3.72
C TRP A 37 -43.80 2.10 -4.22
N CYS A 38 -44.50 1.88 -5.33
CA CYS A 38 -44.48 0.62 -6.05
C CYS A 38 -44.08 0.78 -7.53
N ILE A 39 -43.74 1.99 -7.97
CA ILE A 39 -43.27 2.32 -9.32
C ILE A 39 -41.88 2.87 -9.21
N TYR A 40 -40.96 2.28 -9.95
CA TYR A 40 -39.53 2.63 -9.89
C TYR A 40 -39.03 2.89 -11.32
N PRO A 41 -38.24 4.01 -11.50
CA PRO A 41 -37.60 4.26 -12.79
C PRO A 41 -36.47 3.24 -13.02
N MET A 42 -36.19 2.94 -14.27
CA MET A 42 -34.99 2.22 -14.67
C MET A 42 -33.82 3.18 -14.71
N TYR A 43 -32.60 2.64 -14.53
CA TYR A 43 -31.37 3.43 -14.46
C TYR A 43 -31.19 4.39 -15.63
N ASP A 44 -31.36 3.90 -16.87
CA ASP A 44 -31.15 4.70 -18.08
C ASP A 44 -32.15 5.86 -18.24
N PHE A 45 -33.25 5.85 -17.49
CA PHE A 45 -34.22 6.94 -17.45
C PHE A 45 -33.98 7.87 -16.23
N ALA A 46 -33.65 7.32 -15.08
CA ALA A 46 -33.40 8.08 -13.85
C ALA A 46 -32.15 8.93 -13.95
N HIS A 47 -31.01 8.34 -14.33
CA HIS A 47 -29.70 8.97 -14.35
C HIS A 47 -29.67 10.29 -15.15
N PRO A 48 -30.09 10.37 -16.43
CA PRO A 48 -30.08 11.62 -17.18
C PRO A 48 -30.96 12.69 -16.57
N ILE A 49 -32.11 12.32 -16.01
CA ILE A 49 -33.07 13.26 -15.41
C ILE A 49 -32.54 13.81 -14.09
N GLU A 50 -32.01 12.95 -13.20
CA GLU A 50 -31.45 13.38 -11.92
C GLU A 50 -30.24 14.31 -12.13
N ASP A 51 -29.32 13.94 -13.00
CA ASP A 51 -28.18 14.77 -13.34
C ASP A 51 -28.58 16.13 -13.94
N ALA A 52 -29.60 16.15 -14.80
CA ALA A 52 -30.13 17.40 -15.38
C ALA A 52 -30.77 18.29 -14.31
N ILE A 53 -31.56 17.74 -13.38
CA ILE A 53 -32.22 18.47 -12.29
C ILE A 53 -31.16 19.01 -11.30
N GLU A 54 -30.08 18.27 -11.04
CA GLU A 54 -29.01 18.68 -10.17
C GLU A 54 -27.99 19.59 -10.84
N HIS A 55 -28.24 20.01 -12.08
CA HIS A 55 -27.36 20.90 -12.86
C HIS A 55 -25.93 20.33 -13.07
N ILE A 56 -25.83 19.03 -13.16
CA ILE A 56 -24.57 18.35 -13.53
C ILE A 56 -24.29 18.67 -15.00
N THR A 57 -23.05 19.05 -15.31
CA THR A 57 -22.64 19.36 -16.69
C THR A 57 -22.09 18.14 -17.42
N HIS A 58 -21.45 17.23 -16.69
CA HIS A 58 -20.80 16.03 -17.21
C HIS A 58 -21.19 14.82 -16.38
N SER A 59 -22.01 13.94 -16.95
CA SER A 59 -22.38 12.66 -16.36
C SER A 59 -21.30 11.64 -16.66
N ILE A 60 -20.54 11.25 -15.65
CA ILE A 60 -19.38 10.37 -15.80
C ILE A 60 -19.76 8.94 -15.44
N CYS A 61 -19.55 8.01 -16.37
CA CYS A 61 -19.85 6.60 -16.17
C CYS A 61 -18.75 5.68 -16.74
N THR A 62 -18.90 4.38 -16.49
CA THR A 62 -17.95 3.37 -16.99
C THR A 62 -18.26 3.02 -18.45
N LEU A 63 -17.25 2.49 -19.16
CA LEU A 63 -17.30 2.21 -20.61
C LEU A 63 -18.44 1.28 -21.01
N GLU A 64 -18.94 0.44 -20.11
CA GLU A 64 -20.09 -0.43 -20.34
C GLU A 64 -21.39 0.33 -20.70
N PHE A 65 -21.46 1.63 -20.40
CA PHE A 65 -22.58 2.52 -20.75
C PHE A 65 -22.40 3.29 -22.06
N GLU A 66 -21.35 3.03 -22.83
CA GLU A 66 -21.13 3.73 -24.11
C GLU A 66 -22.28 3.51 -25.09
N ASP A 67 -22.77 2.27 -25.18
CA ASP A 67 -23.93 1.93 -26.04
C ASP A 67 -25.27 2.47 -25.50
N HIS A 68 -25.31 2.89 -24.22
CA HIS A 68 -26.49 3.53 -23.61
C HIS A 68 -26.53 5.05 -23.84
N ARG A 69 -25.44 5.69 -24.27
CA ARG A 69 -25.42 7.14 -24.50
C ARG A 69 -26.49 7.64 -25.47
N PRO A 70 -26.80 6.97 -26.58
CA PRO A 70 -27.89 7.41 -27.44
C PRO A 70 -29.27 7.47 -26.73
N LEU A 71 -29.50 6.56 -25.76
CA LEU A 71 -30.72 6.59 -24.94
C LEU A 71 -30.68 7.74 -23.93
N TYR A 72 -29.50 7.97 -23.30
CA TYR A 72 -29.27 9.11 -22.42
C TYR A 72 -29.60 10.44 -23.14
N ASP A 73 -29.02 10.66 -24.31
CA ASP A 73 -29.24 11.85 -25.15
C ASP A 73 -30.71 11.98 -25.57
N TRP A 74 -31.38 10.86 -25.87
CA TRP A 74 -32.80 10.83 -26.18
C TRP A 74 -33.63 11.29 -24.99
N VAL A 75 -33.38 10.78 -23.77
CA VAL A 75 -34.14 11.12 -22.57
C VAL A 75 -34.02 12.62 -22.25
N VAL A 76 -32.81 13.19 -22.21
CA VAL A 76 -32.65 14.62 -21.88
C VAL A 76 -33.28 15.53 -22.92
N ARG A 77 -33.28 15.13 -24.20
CA ARG A 77 -33.95 15.86 -25.29
C ARG A 77 -35.49 15.80 -25.19
N GLU A 78 -36.04 14.60 -25.00
CA GLU A 78 -37.52 14.44 -24.93
C GLU A 78 -38.12 15.01 -23.63
N CYS A 79 -37.31 15.13 -22.58
CA CYS A 79 -37.70 15.81 -21.34
C CYS A 79 -37.46 17.33 -21.38
N GLU A 80 -36.99 17.87 -22.52
CA GLU A 80 -36.86 19.31 -22.80
C GLU A 80 -36.02 20.09 -21.77
N PHE A 81 -34.94 19.47 -21.27
CA PHE A 81 -34.02 20.19 -20.36
C PHE A 81 -33.26 21.29 -21.11
N GLU A 82 -33.27 22.51 -20.57
CA GLU A 82 -32.60 23.69 -21.17
C GLU A 82 -31.07 23.53 -21.24
N ASN A 83 -30.48 22.93 -20.21
CA ASN A 83 -29.03 22.73 -20.11
C ASN A 83 -28.75 21.26 -19.84
N PRO A 84 -28.90 20.38 -20.86
CA PRO A 84 -28.71 18.94 -20.67
C PRO A 84 -27.28 18.60 -20.34
N PRO A 85 -27.05 17.68 -19.38
CA PRO A 85 -25.72 17.15 -19.11
C PRO A 85 -25.21 16.32 -20.29
N ARG A 86 -23.89 16.16 -20.35
CA ARG A 86 -23.21 15.32 -21.35
C ARG A 86 -22.68 14.06 -20.71
N GLN A 87 -23.08 12.89 -21.19
CA GLN A 87 -22.50 11.62 -20.76
C GLN A 87 -21.09 11.43 -21.34
N ILE A 88 -20.15 11.02 -20.46
CA ILE A 88 -18.78 10.68 -20.82
C ILE A 88 -18.42 9.36 -20.14
N GLU A 89 -17.86 8.43 -20.90
CA GLU A 89 -17.42 7.13 -20.41
C GLU A 89 -15.90 7.01 -20.39
N PHE A 90 -15.42 6.19 -19.48
CA PHE A 90 -14.01 5.80 -19.41
C PHE A 90 -13.87 4.34 -18.99
N ALA A 91 -12.75 3.74 -19.40
CA ALA A 91 -12.45 2.35 -19.11
C ALA A 91 -12.16 2.12 -17.62
N LYS A 92 -12.39 0.91 -17.19
CA LYS A 92 -12.03 0.45 -15.85
C LYS A 92 -10.52 0.30 -15.74
N MET A 93 -9.97 0.79 -14.62
CA MET A 93 -8.58 0.59 -14.27
C MET A 93 -8.39 -0.79 -13.62
N TYR A 94 -7.48 -1.59 -14.16
CA TYR A 94 -7.06 -2.85 -13.58
C TYR A 94 -5.66 -2.70 -12.99
N LEU A 95 -5.43 -3.32 -11.84
CA LEU A 95 -4.11 -3.41 -11.21
C LEU A 95 -3.63 -4.86 -11.22
N THR A 96 -2.32 -5.02 -11.42
CA THR A 96 -1.67 -6.32 -11.24
C THR A 96 -1.69 -6.72 -9.76
N ASN A 97 -1.60 -8.00 -9.46
CA ASN A 97 -1.45 -8.58 -8.11
C ASN A 97 -2.56 -8.24 -7.09
N VAL A 98 -3.70 -7.68 -7.52
CA VAL A 98 -4.78 -7.27 -6.62
C VAL A 98 -6.14 -7.81 -7.05
N ILE A 99 -7.05 -7.88 -6.08
CA ILE A 99 -8.45 -8.24 -6.27
C ILE A 99 -9.30 -6.99 -6.07
N THR A 100 -10.05 -6.58 -7.10
CA THR A 100 -10.90 -5.39 -7.09
C THR A 100 -12.39 -5.72 -7.06
N GLY A 101 -12.78 -6.94 -7.43
CA GLY A 101 -14.19 -7.34 -7.54
C GLY A 101 -14.86 -7.45 -6.17
N LYS A 102 -15.89 -6.64 -5.91
CA LYS A 102 -16.65 -6.64 -4.64
C LYS A 102 -17.13 -8.04 -4.23
N ARG A 103 -17.57 -8.86 -5.19
CA ARG A 103 -18.02 -10.24 -4.95
C ARG A 103 -16.91 -11.11 -4.32
N TYR A 104 -15.71 -10.99 -4.81
CA TYR A 104 -14.56 -11.74 -4.28
C TYR A 104 -14.14 -11.22 -2.92
N ILE A 105 -14.06 -9.89 -2.76
CA ILE A 105 -13.67 -9.27 -1.47
C ILE A 105 -14.69 -9.66 -0.38
N LYS A 106 -15.98 -9.60 -0.67
CA LYS A 106 -17.04 -10.00 0.25
C LYS A 106 -16.83 -11.44 0.72
N LYS A 107 -16.56 -12.37 -0.21
CA LYS A 107 -16.31 -13.78 0.10
C LYS A 107 -15.06 -13.96 0.96
N LEU A 108 -13.97 -13.26 0.67
CA LEU A 108 -12.75 -13.32 1.47
C LEU A 108 -12.97 -12.88 2.93
N VAL A 109 -13.84 -11.87 3.15
CA VAL A 109 -14.21 -11.40 4.48
C VAL A 109 -15.13 -12.40 5.19
N GLU A 110 -16.13 -12.94 4.50
CA GLU A 110 -17.07 -13.93 5.04
C GLU A 110 -16.36 -15.24 5.42
N ASP A 111 -15.44 -15.71 4.59
CA ASP A 111 -14.62 -16.90 4.80
C ASP A 111 -13.47 -16.65 5.81
N LYS A 112 -13.33 -15.43 6.35
CA LYS A 112 -12.28 -15.02 7.31
C LYS A 112 -10.84 -15.23 6.79
N ILE A 113 -10.65 -15.17 5.49
CA ILE A 113 -9.32 -15.22 4.84
C ILE A 113 -8.59 -13.88 5.07
N VAL A 114 -9.35 -12.80 5.12
CA VAL A 114 -8.90 -11.46 5.49
C VAL A 114 -9.66 -10.98 6.73
N ASP A 115 -9.04 -10.10 7.53
CA ASP A 115 -9.62 -9.62 8.80
C ASP A 115 -10.87 -8.75 8.60
N GLY A 116 -10.99 -8.10 7.45
CA GLY A 116 -12.11 -7.22 7.12
C GLY A 116 -11.88 -6.46 5.82
N TRP A 117 -12.76 -5.52 5.51
CA TRP A 117 -12.67 -4.66 4.31
C TRP A 117 -11.47 -3.72 4.34
N ASP A 118 -10.84 -3.52 5.48
CA ASP A 118 -9.64 -2.71 5.70
C ASP A 118 -8.36 -3.55 5.80
N ASP A 119 -8.42 -4.85 5.52
CA ASP A 119 -7.23 -5.70 5.54
C ASP A 119 -6.15 -5.15 4.59
N PRO A 120 -4.89 -4.99 5.06
CA PRO A 120 -3.81 -4.39 4.26
C PRO A 120 -3.50 -5.10 2.94
N ARG A 121 -3.95 -6.34 2.75
CA ARG A 121 -3.80 -7.10 1.49
C ARG A 121 -4.82 -6.70 0.43
N LEU A 122 -5.83 -5.90 0.79
CA LEU A 122 -6.86 -5.41 -0.14
C LEU A 122 -6.50 -4.02 -0.68
N VAL A 123 -7.22 -3.61 -1.75
CA VAL A 123 -7.10 -2.27 -2.36
C VAL A 123 -8.36 -1.44 -2.19
N THR A 124 -9.18 -1.75 -1.20
CA THR A 124 -10.27 -0.86 -0.80
C THR A 124 -9.69 0.45 -0.25
N ILE A 125 -10.44 1.54 -0.32
CA ILE A 125 -9.98 2.83 0.26
C ILE A 125 -9.69 2.68 1.75
N ALA A 126 -10.47 1.87 2.48
CA ALA A 126 -10.21 1.58 3.90
C ALA A 126 -8.88 0.85 4.12
N ALA A 127 -8.58 -0.15 3.29
CA ALA A 127 -7.32 -0.89 3.33
C ALA A 127 -6.12 -0.01 2.96
N LEU A 128 -6.22 0.77 1.89
CA LEU A 128 -5.19 1.71 1.49
C LEU A 128 -4.91 2.72 2.60
N ARG A 129 -5.96 3.28 3.22
CA ARG A 129 -5.82 4.19 4.35
C ARG A 129 -5.10 3.53 5.54
N ARG A 130 -5.43 2.29 5.88
CA ARG A 130 -4.76 1.52 6.94
C ARG A 130 -3.29 1.26 6.61
N ARG A 131 -2.94 1.04 5.33
CA ARG A 131 -1.55 0.93 4.85
C ARG A 131 -0.78 2.24 4.87
N GLY A 132 -1.42 3.37 5.14
CA GLY A 132 -0.80 4.68 5.20
C GLY A 132 -0.82 5.47 3.88
N TYR A 133 -1.60 5.04 2.89
CA TYR A 133 -1.79 5.81 1.67
C TYR A 133 -2.45 7.15 1.98
N THR A 134 -1.88 8.20 1.43
CA THR A 134 -2.42 9.55 1.52
C THR A 134 -3.35 9.83 0.33
N PRO A 135 -4.32 10.74 0.45
CA PRO A 135 -5.12 11.17 -0.69
C PRO A 135 -4.26 11.67 -1.87
N GLU A 136 -3.16 12.38 -1.56
CA GLU A 136 -2.22 12.92 -2.55
C GLU A 136 -1.53 11.80 -3.34
N SER A 137 -1.07 10.75 -2.65
CA SER A 137 -0.41 9.61 -3.32
C SER A 137 -1.37 8.87 -4.25
N ILE A 138 -2.64 8.71 -3.86
CA ILE A 138 -3.67 8.07 -4.69
C ILE A 138 -4.02 8.97 -5.89
N ARG A 139 -4.20 10.28 -5.70
CA ARG A 139 -4.43 11.21 -6.81
C ARG A 139 -3.26 11.20 -7.79
N ARG A 140 -2.03 11.27 -7.28
CA ARG A 140 -0.84 11.20 -8.13
C ARG A 140 -0.78 9.92 -8.94
N PHE A 141 -1.15 8.78 -8.35
CA PHE A 141 -1.25 7.52 -9.06
C PHE A 141 -2.29 7.59 -10.21
N VAL A 142 -3.49 8.12 -9.94
CA VAL A 142 -4.55 8.26 -10.97
C VAL A 142 -4.13 9.21 -12.09
N GLU A 143 -3.44 10.31 -11.78
CA GLU A 143 -2.87 11.23 -12.76
C GLU A 143 -1.84 10.56 -13.67
N LEU A 144 -0.94 9.75 -13.10
CA LEU A 144 0.07 9.01 -13.87
C LEU A 144 -0.55 7.90 -14.72
N ALA A 145 -1.57 7.23 -14.20
CA ALA A 145 -2.31 6.21 -14.93
C ALA A 145 -3.07 6.79 -16.12
N GLY A 146 -3.57 8.01 -15.97
CA GLY A 146 -4.38 8.69 -16.96
C GLY A 146 -5.79 8.12 -17.10
N VAL A 147 -6.60 8.78 -17.90
CA VAL A 147 -7.98 8.38 -18.22
C VAL A 147 -8.07 8.04 -19.70
N SER A 148 -8.61 6.86 -20.04
CA SER A 148 -8.80 6.44 -21.42
C SER A 148 -10.06 5.61 -21.58
N LYS A 149 -10.45 5.34 -22.83
CA LYS A 149 -11.52 4.37 -23.17
C LYS A 149 -10.98 2.97 -23.46
N ALA A 150 -9.66 2.73 -23.30
CA ALA A 150 -9.07 1.41 -23.43
C ALA A 150 -8.82 0.80 -22.06
N ASP A 151 -9.21 -0.45 -21.85
CA ASP A 151 -8.89 -1.19 -20.64
C ASP A 151 -7.38 -1.36 -20.51
N ASN A 152 -6.82 -0.86 -19.42
CA ASN A 152 -5.40 -0.93 -19.13
C ASN A 152 -5.16 -1.64 -17.79
N SER A 153 -4.18 -2.55 -17.78
CA SER A 153 -3.66 -3.14 -16.56
C SER A 153 -2.39 -2.38 -16.15
N ILE A 154 -2.42 -1.79 -14.98
CA ILE A 154 -1.33 -0.98 -14.42
C ILE A 154 -0.62 -1.79 -13.35
N ASP A 155 0.70 -1.74 -13.35
CA ASP A 155 1.49 -2.40 -12.31
C ASP A 155 1.20 -1.77 -10.93
N SER A 156 0.84 -2.61 -9.96
CA SER A 156 0.62 -2.18 -8.56
C SER A 156 1.86 -1.52 -7.94
N ALA A 157 3.06 -1.83 -8.43
CA ALA A 157 4.29 -1.15 -8.03
C ALA A 157 4.27 0.37 -8.29
N MET A 158 3.52 0.84 -9.29
CA MET A 158 3.32 2.27 -9.54
C MET A 158 2.53 2.93 -8.40
N LEU A 159 1.50 2.27 -7.89
CA LEU A 159 0.72 2.77 -6.74
C LEU A 159 1.60 2.87 -5.49
N GLU A 160 2.44 1.85 -5.24
CA GLU A 160 3.41 1.87 -4.14
C GLU A 160 4.50 2.92 -4.32
N TYR A 161 4.96 3.14 -5.55
CA TYR A 161 5.91 4.21 -5.86
C TYR A 161 5.35 5.58 -5.49
N CYS A 162 4.10 5.88 -5.85
CA CYS A 162 3.45 7.15 -5.51
C CYS A 162 3.36 7.35 -3.99
N LEU A 163 3.09 6.28 -3.23
CA LEU A 163 3.10 6.34 -1.77
C LEU A 163 4.50 6.62 -1.23
N ARG A 164 5.52 5.88 -1.70
CA ARG A 164 6.91 6.07 -1.24
C ARG A 164 7.40 7.49 -1.47
N GLU A 165 7.13 8.06 -2.64
CA GLU A 165 7.53 9.44 -2.97
C GLU A 165 6.81 10.48 -2.08
N ASP A 166 5.53 10.27 -1.79
CA ASP A 166 4.77 11.17 -0.91
C ASP A 166 5.27 11.09 0.56
N LEU A 167 5.44 9.88 1.08
CA LEU A 167 5.90 9.68 2.46
C LEU A 167 7.36 10.10 2.66
N LYS A 168 8.18 9.97 1.61
CA LYS A 168 9.60 10.31 1.61
C LYS A 168 9.87 11.73 2.11
N LEU A 169 9.00 12.67 1.76
CA LEU A 169 9.12 14.07 2.14
C LEU A 169 8.33 14.43 3.41
N LYS A 170 7.29 13.66 3.75
CA LYS A 170 6.31 14.04 4.77
C LYS A 170 6.47 13.32 6.11
N LYS A 171 7.22 12.21 6.15
CA LYS A 171 7.22 11.34 7.34
C LYS A 171 8.60 11.18 7.94
N SER A 172 8.63 11.14 9.27
CA SER A 172 9.84 10.77 10.02
C SER A 172 10.20 9.32 9.76
N ARG A 173 11.50 9.05 9.66
CA ARG A 173 12.06 7.71 9.48
C ARG A 173 12.66 7.23 10.79
N VAL A 174 12.32 6.04 11.19
CA VAL A 174 12.86 5.38 12.37
C VAL A 174 13.64 4.14 11.96
N MET A 175 14.58 3.74 12.80
CA MET A 175 15.30 2.48 12.62
C MET A 175 14.50 1.34 13.23
N ALA A 176 14.37 0.25 12.48
CA ALA A 176 13.71 -0.99 12.89
C ALA A 176 14.54 -2.17 12.46
N ILE A 177 14.71 -3.16 13.33
CA ILE A 177 15.46 -4.39 13.06
C ILE A 177 14.48 -5.55 13.02
N LEU A 178 14.36 -6.22 11.89
CA LEU A 178 13.39 -7.30 11.66
C LEU A 178 13.95 -8.69 11.99
N ASP A 179 15.21 -8.96 11.73
CA ASP A 179 15.90 -10.19 12.09
C ASP A 179 17.21 -9.87 12.85
N PRO A 180 17.12 -9.55 14.16
CA PRO A 180 18.22 -9.00 14.92
C PRO A 180 19.33 -10.02 15.18
N VAL A 181 20.57 -9.53 15.05
CA VAL A 181 21.78 -10.11 15.61
C VAL A 181 22.38 -9.11 16.58
N LYS A 182 22.83 -9.58 17.74
CA LYS A 182 23.47 -8.72 18.73
C LYS A 182 24.83 -8.27 18.21
N LEU A 183 25.13 -6.98 18.35
CA LEU A 183 26.44 -6.40 18.10
C LEU A 183 27.00 -5.85 19.42
N VAL A 184 28.21 -6.24 19.78
CA VAL A 184 28.89 -5.76 20.97
C VAL A 184 30.09 -4.93 20.54
N ILE A 185 30.18 -3.70 21.06
CA ILE A 185 31.33 -2.82 20.83
C ILE A 185 32.29 -2.99 22.00
N ASP A 186 33.32 -3.80 21.80
CA ASP A 186 34.22 -4.26 22.89
C ASP A 186 34.99 -3.15 23.59
N ASN A 187 35.38 -2.11 22.86
CA ASN A 187 36.08 -0.95 23.38
C ASN A 187 35.17 0.23 23.78
N TYR A 188 33.85 0.05 23.79
CA TYR A 188 32.94 1.06 24.32
C TYR A 188 32.77 0.89 25.83
N PRO A 189 32.79 1.97 26.63
CA PRO A 189 32.70 1.86 28.09
C PRO A 189 31.43 1.15 28.56
N GLU A 190 31.58 0.22 29.49
CA GLU A 190 30.45 -0.55 30.03
C GLU A 190 29.50 0.36 30.81
N GLY A 191 28.21 0.15 30.59
CA GLY A 191 27.16 0.94 31.24
C GLY A 191 26.99 2.37 30.72
N GLN A 192 27.89 2.85 29.86
CA GLN A 192 27.73 4.18 29.26
C GLN A 192 26.66 4.17 28.16
N ILE A 193 25.80 5.18 28.18
CA ILE A 193 24.87 5.49 27.13
C ILE A 193 25.04 6.95 26.77
N GLU A 194 25.21 7.25 25.48
CA GLU A 194 25.20 8.61 24.96
C GLU A 194 24.01 8.85 24.04
N GLU A 195 23.60 10.09 23.89
CA GLU A 195 22.56 10.51 22.97
C GLU A 195 23.19 11.09 21.70
N LEU A 196 22.87 10.49 20.57
CA LEU A 196 23.29 10.95 19.24
C LEU A 196 22.17 11.68 18.53
N ASP A 197 22.52 12.67 17.73
CA ASP A 197 21.55 13.38 16.89
C ASP A 197 21.26 12.57 15.62
N ALA A 198 19.98 12.33 15.36
CA ALA A 198 19.51 11.72 14.14
C ALA A 198 18.43 12.58 13.48
N PRO A 199 18.59 12.96 12.21
CA PRO A 199 17.54 13.66 11.49
C PRO A 199 16.29 12.80 11.39
N ASN A 200 15.14 13.41 11.61
CA ASN A 200 13.86 12.70 11.44
C ASN A 200 13.59 12.35 9.98
N ASN A 201 14.13 13.16 9.07
CA ASN A 201 14.06 12.91 7.64
C ASN A 201 15.32 13.49 6.97
N MET A 202 15.95 12.73 6.08
CA MET A 202 17.16 13.15 5.36
C MET A 202 16.88 14.13 4.22
N GLU A 203 15.65 14.25 3.79
CA GLU A 203 15.24 15.03 2.61
C GLU A 203 14.34 16.21 2.98
N ASN A 204 13.91 16.28 4.24
CA ASN A 204 13.07 17.37 4.75
C ASN A 204 13.57 17.80 6.14
N GLU A 205 14.38 18.83 6.17
CA GLU A 205 14.97 19.38 7.41
C GLU A 205 13.91 19.98 8.35
N GLU A 206 12.73 20.41 7.83
CA GLU A 206 11.64 20.96 8.63
C GLU A 206 11.10 19.96 9.66
N LEU A 207 11.29 18.66 9.42
CA LEU A 207 10.91 17.63 10.38
C LEU A 207 11.86 17.53 11.58
N GLY A 208 12.96 18.30 11.58
CA GLY A 208 13.91 18.40 12.67
C GLY A 208 14.69 17.11 12.91
N SER A 209 15.21 16.97 14.12
CA SER A 209 16.00 15.82 14.57
C SER A 209 15.49 15.28 15.91
N ARG A 210 15.94 14.08 16.25
CA ARG A 210 15.70 13.46 17.55
C ARG A 210 16.99 12.92 18.13
N LYS A 211 17.03 12.73 19.45
CA LYS A 211 18.10 12.00 20.12
C LYS A 211 17.87 10.50 20.03
N ILE A 212 18.89 9.75 19.69
CA ILE A 212 18.90 8.29 19.69
C ILE A 212 19.97 7.79 20.65
N PRO A 213 19.64 6.86 21.57
CA PRO A 213 20.62 6.33 22.51
C PRO A 213 21.58 5.40 21.79
N PHE A 214 22.86 5.48 22.18
CA PHE A 214 23.95 4.63 21.69
C PHE A 214 24.71 4.08 22.88
N GLY A 215 25.03 2.81 22.85
CA GLY A 215 25.75 2.14 23.92
C GLY A 215 26.58 0.96 23.40
N ARG A 216 27.16 0.20 24.35
CA ARG A 216 28.01 -0.95 24.04
C ARG A 216 27.27 -2.07 23.28
N GLU A 217 26.01 -2.32 23.59
CA GLU A 217 25.22 -3.40 23.02
C GLU A 217 24.15 -2.85 22.08
N LEU A 218 24.16 -3.32 20.86
CA LEU A 218 23.25 -2.92 19.80
C LEU A 218 22.63 -4.17 19.15
N TYR A 219 21.60 -3.96 18.33
CA TYR A 219 21.10 -4.95 17.39
C TYR A 219 21.21 -4.40 15.98
N ILE A 220 21.62 -5.28 15.06
CA ILE A 220 21.69 -5.03 13.61
C ILE A 220 20.87 -6.10 12.88
N GLU A 221 20.55 -5.88 11.61
CA GLU A 221 19.95 -6.94 10.78
C GLU A 221 20.95 -8.08 10.59
N ARG A 222 20.43 -9.31 10.60
CA ARG A 222 21.25 -10.51 10.34
C ARG A 222 21.93 -10.44 8.98
N GLU A 223 21.23 -9.91 7.96
CA GLU A 223 21.78 -9.75 6.61
C GLU A 223 22.90 -8.70 6.51
N ASP A 224 23.08 -7.87 7.54
CA ASP A 224 24.16 -6.89 7.61
C ASP A 224 25.49 -7.52 8.07
N PHE A 225 25.49 -8.81 8.40
CA PHE A 225 26.71 -9.56 8.73
C PHE A 225 26.81 -10.85 7.93
N MET A 226 27.99 -11.13 7.40
CA MET A 226 28.37 -12.42 6.79
C MET A 226 29.75 -12.82 7.23
N GLU A 227 29.95 -14.11 7.54
CA GLU A 227 31.26 -14.70 7.86
C GLU A 227 32.17 -14.72 6.62
N GLU A 228 31.65 -15.24 5.51
CA GLU A 228 32.32 -15.35 4.22
C GLU A 228 31.49 -14.62 3.14
N PRO A 229 31.70 -13.30 2.97
CA PRO A 229 30.89 -12.53 2.05
C PRO A 229 31.26 -12.73 0.58
N PRO A 230 30.30 -12.63 -0.33
CA PRO A 230 30.56 -12.60 -1.77
C PRO A 230 31.27 -11.29 -2.18
N LYS A 231 31.85 -11.29 -3.38
CA LYS A 231 32.40 -10.06 -3.98
C LYS A 231 31.31 -8.97 -4.02
N LYS A 232 31.67 -7.73 -3.66
CA LYS A 232 30.80 -6.55 -3.61
C LYS A 232 29.78 -6.53 -2.44
N TYR A 233 30.01 -7.33 -1.40
CA TYR A 233 29.31 -7.15 -0.14
C TYR A 233 29.98 -6.01 0.65
N PHE A 234 29.23 -4.94 0.94
CA PHE A 234 29.76 -3.72 1.57
C PHE A 234 29.23 -3.54 3.02
N ARG A 235 28.89 -4.64 3.68
CA ARG A 235 28.41 -4.66 5.07
C ARG A 235 29.44 -5.31 5.98
N LEU A 236 29.07 -5.69 7.22
CA LEU A 236 30.00 -6.26 8.20
C LEU A 236 30.42 -7.69 7.85
N PHE A 237 31.71 -7.93 7.98
CA PHE A 237 32.35 -9.24 8.01
C PHE A 237 33.69 -9.11 8.77
N PRO A 238 34.34 -10.20 9.20
CA PRO A 238 35.59 -10.15 9.96
C PRO A 238 36.65 -9.26 9.28
N GLY A 239 37.13 -8.26 10.00
CA GLY A 239 38.13 -7.29 9.54
C GLY A 239 37.59 -6.12 8.70
N ASN A 240 36.28 -6.08 8.38
CA ASN A 240 35.69 -4.97 7.61
C ASN A 240 35.13 -3.87 8.51
N GLU A 241 35.23 -2.64 8.00
CA GLU A 241 34.74 -1.44 8.67
C GLU A 241 33.49 -0.89 7.95
N VAL A 242 32.46 -0.54 8.73
CA VAL A 242 31.24 0.11 8.25
C VAL A 242 30.87 1.30 9.14
N ARG A 243 29.98 2.17 8.64
CA ARG A 243 29.34 3.21 9.46
C ARG A 243 28.06 2.68 10.07
N LEU A 244 27.91 2.81 11.37
CA LEU A 244 26.61 2.78 12.02
C LEU A 244 25.88 4.11 11.73
N MET A 245 24.67 4.03 11.19
CA MET A 245 23.90 5.22 10.74
C MET A 245 23.78 6.26 11.86
N ASN A 246 24.16 7.50 11.58
CA ASN A 246 24.18 8.62 12.53
C ASN A 246 25.09 8.40 13.77
N ALA A 247 26.01 7.42 13.75
CA ALA A 247 26.88 7.10 14.86
C ALA A 247 28.36 7.08 14.43
N TYR A 248 29.04 6.00 14.64
CA TYR A 248 30.47 5.82 14.45
C TYR A 248 30.82 4.82 13.35
N PHE A 249 32.09 4.77 12.97
CA PHE A 249 32.63 3.62 12.26
C PHE A 249 32.90 2.50 13.25
N VAL A 250 32.60 1.28 12.84
CA VAL A 250 32.88 0.06 13.59
C VAL A 250 33.57 -0.95 12.70
N THR A 251 34.58 -1.62 13.24
CA THR A 251 35.35 -2.70 12.60
C THR A 251 35.01 -4.01 13.26
N CYS A 252 34.59 -4.99 12.50
CA CYS A 252 34.31 -6.33 13.03
C CYS A 252 35.59 -7.04 13.43
N THR A 253 35.67 -7.47 14.68
CA THR A 253 36.83 -8.20 15.28
C THR A 253 36.57 -9.69 15.41
N GLY A 254 35.28 -10.11 15.43
CA GLY A 254 34.93 -11.51 15.59
C GLY A 254 33.43 -11.70 15.70
N PHE A 255 33.02 -12.95 15.95
CA PHE A 255 31.59 -13.31 16.12
C PHE A 255 31.46 -14.61 16.92
N GLU A 256 30.30 -14.84 17.50
CA GLU A 256 29.92 -16.05 18.23
C GLU A 256 28.79 -16.78 17.51
N LYS A 257 28.76 -18.10 17.64
CA LYS A 257 27.73 -18.97 17.08
C LYS A 257 27.04 -19.80 18.16
N ASP A 258 25.78 -20.15 17.92
CA ASP A 258 25.08 -21.16 18.69
C ASP A 258 25.47 -22.60 18.27
N ALA A 259 24.87 -23.60 18.93
CA ALA A 259 25.12 -25.02 18.63
C ALA A 259 24.68 -25.44 17.22
N ASP A 260 23.77 -24.68 16.61
CA ASP A 260 23.25 -24.92 15.27
C ASP A 260 24.07 -24.19 14.19
N GLY A 261 25.12 -23.45 14.59
CA GLY A 261 26.00 -22.70 13.70
C GLY A 261 25.50 -21.33 13.29
N ASN A 262 24.38 -20.83 13.87
CA ASN A 262 23.89 -19.49 13.59
C ASN A 262 24.69 -18.46 14.36
N VAL A 263 25.00 -17.33 13.72
CA VAL A 263 25.65 -16.21 14.38
C VAL A 263 24.69 -15.56 15.40
N THR A 264 25.14 -15.46 16.63
CA THR A 264 24.36 -14.89 17.76
C THR A 264 24.87 -13.53 18.20
N VAL A 265 26.21 -13.33 18.17
CA VAL A 265 26.86 -12.08 18.54
C VAL A 265 27.91 -11.72 17.49
N VAL A 266 27.99 -10.45 17.15
CA VAL A 266 29.05 -9.86 16.34
C VAL A 266 29.85 -8.92 17.22
N HIS A 267 31.17 -9.11 17.30
CA HIS A 267 32.09 -8.27 18.05
C HIS A 267 32.71 -7.21 17.16
N CYS A 268 32.74 -5.97 17.64
CA CYS A 268 33.33 -4.84 16.94
C CYS A 268 34.13 -3.93 17.87
N THR A 269 35.02 -3.18 17.28
CA THR A 269 35.59 -1.99 17.91
C THR A 269 35.08 -0.75 17.19
N TYR A 270 34.85 0.35 17.92
CA TYR A 270 34.48 1.63 17.32
C TYR A 270 35.65 2.61 17.34
N ASP A 271 35.61 3.56 16.40
CA ASP A 271 36.57 4.67 16.37
C ASP A 271 35.87 5.96 16.83
N PRO A 272 36.18 6.48 18.02
CA PRO A 272 35.52 7.64 18.61
C PRO A 272 35.67 8.94 17.77
N GLU A 273 36.73 9.06 16.95
CA GLU A 273 36.95 10.25 16.12
C GLU A 273 35.93 10.33 14.97
N THR A 274 35.33 9.21 14.58
CA THR A 274 34.43 9.10 13.44
C THR A 274 32.97 9.46 13.73
N LYS A 275 32.67 10.05 14.91
CA LYS A 275 31.33 10.47 15.31
C LYS A 275 30.65 11.25 14.19
N SER A 276 29.41 10.87 13.86
CA SER A 276 28.62 11.60 12.87
C SER A 276 28.44 13.05 13.30
N GLY A 277 28.70 13.99 12.37
CA GLY A 277 28.66 15.44 12.67
C GLY A 277 29.95 16.02 13.25
N SER A 278 31.00 15.22 13.55
CA SER A 278 32.28 15.74 14.06
C SER A 278 33.15 16.44 12.99
N GLY A 279 32.77 16.34 11.71
CA GLY A 279 33.63 16.84 10.61
C GLY A 279 34.71 15.86 10.17
N PHE A 280 34.74 14.64 10.72
CA PHE A 280 35.71 13.61 10.32
C PHE A 280 35.63 13.28 8.82
N ASN A 281 36.77 13.39 8.12
CA ASN A 281 36.88 13.17 6.69
C ASN A 281 38.14 12.43 6.25
N ALA A 282 38.97 11.95 7.19
CA ALA A 282 40.27 11.33 6.92
C ALA A 282 40.14 10.02 6.12
N ARG A 283 39.01 9.29 6.26
CA ARG A 283 38.69 8.09 5.46
C ARG A 283 37.20 7.94 5.26
N LYS A 284 36.82 7.14 4.25
CA LYS A 284 35.43 6.81 3.93
C LYS A 284 35.22 5.31 3.97
N VAL A 285 34.09 4.88 4.48
CA VAL A 285 33.62 3.48 4.40
C VAL A 285 32.57 3.34 3.31
N LYS A 286 32.48 2.16 2.72
CA LYS A 286 31.53 1.89 1.64
C LYS A 286 30.12 1.53 2.15
N GLY A 287 30.04 0.94 3.35
CA GLY A 287 28.79 0.47 3.94
C GLY A 287 28.31 1.37 5.06
N THR A 288 27.00 1.59 5.09
CA THR A 288 26.29 2.14 6.26
C THR A 288 25.17 1.18 6.60
N ILE A 289 25.09 0.75 7.87
CA ILE A 289 24.06 -0.13 8.38
C ILE A 289 23.24 0.60 9.45
N HIS A 290 21.98 0.24 9.59
CA HIS A 290 21.12 0.74 10.66
C HIS A 290 21.20 -0.18 11.88
N TRP A 291 20.78 0.34 13.04
CA TRP A 291 20.95 -0.34 14.31
C TRP A 291 19.94 0.19 15.33
N VAL A 292 19.74 -0.53 16.42
CA VAL A 292 19.01 -0.07 17.61
C VAL A 292 19.78 -0.44 18.88
N ALA A 293 19.75 0.44 19.88
CA ALA A 293 20.39 0.17 21.17
C ALA A 293 19.62 -0.90 21.95
N ALA A 294 20.32 -1.91 22.45
CA ALA A 294 19.72 -3.06 23.10
C ALA A 294 18.92 -2.67 24.36
N GLN A 295 19.40 -1.68 25.12
CA GLN A 295 18.79 -1.25 26.38
C GLN A 295 17.46 -0.52 26.21
N THR A 296 17.24 0.13 25.04
CA THR A 296 16.09 1.00 24.81
C THR A 296 15.18 0.52 23.69
N ALA A 297 15.56 -0.58 23.04
CA ALA A 297 14.78 -1.15 21.96
C ALA A 297 13.42 -1.67 22.46
N LEU A 298 12.37 -1.33 21.71
CA LEU A 298 11.01 -1.80 21.97
C LEU A 298 10.70 -3.04 21.12
N LYS A 299 10.17 -4.06 21.74
CA LYS A 299 9.68 -5.26 21.03
C LYS A 299 8.30 -5.02 20.47
N ALA A 300 8.06 -5.43 19.23
CA ALA A 300 6.77 -5.32 18.59
C ALA A 300 6.40 -6.58 17.80
N GLU A 301 5.11 -6.86 17.67
CA GLU A 301 4.61 -7.83 16.71
C GLU A 301 4.79 -7.25 15.31
N VAL A 302 5.37 -8.03 14.40
CA VAL A 302 5.50 -7.65 13.01
C VAL A 302 4.65 -8.55 12.13
N ARG A 303 3.83 -7.93 11.30
CA ARG A 303 3.01 -8.57 10.29
C ARG A 303 3.58 -8.26 8.92
N LEU A 304 4.11 -9.27 8.27
CA LEU A 304 4.63 -9.16 6.90
C LEU A 304 3.51 -9.54 5.94
N TYR A 305 3.10 -8.58 5.12
CA TYR A 305 2.06 -8.76 4.12
C TYR A 305 2.69 -8.92 2.73
N GLU A 306 2.20 -9.90 1.99
CA GLU A 306 2.50 -10.13 0.58
C GLU A 306 1.22 -10.10 -0.25
N ASN A 307 1.35 -10.20 -1.57
CA ASN A 307 0.19 -10.24 -2.45
C ASN A 307 -0.76 -11.38 -2.09
N LEU A 308 -2.04 -11.09 -2.07
CA LEU A 308 -3.07 -12.04 -1.69
C LEU A 308 -3.27 -13.15 -2.73
N VAL A 309 -2.97 -12.87 -4.00
CA VAL A 309 -3.03 -13.82 -5.11
C VAL A 309 -1.66 -14.03 -5.73
N ASP A 310 -1.43 -15.23 -6.23
CA ASP A 310 -0.23 -15.61 -6.97
C ASP A 310 -0.47 -15.38 -8.47
N GLU A 311 0.08 -14.31 -9.02
CA GLU A 311 -0.14 -13.96 -10.43
C GLU A 311 0.60 -14.88 -11.41
N GLU A 312 1.69 -15.50 -11.02
CA GLU A 312 2.40 -16.47 -11.87
C GLU A 312 1.52 -17.68 -12.18
N LYS A 313 0.64 -18.03 -11.25
CA LYS A 313 -0.36 -19.09 -11.40
C LYS A 313 -1.72 -18.62 -11.89
N GLY A 314 -1.89 -17.29 -12.07
CA GLY A 314 -3.15 -16.65 -12.39
C GLY A 314 -4.01 -16.33 -11.16
N LYS A 315 -4.91 -15.36 -11.31
CA LYS A 315 -5.79 -14.90 -10.21
C LYS A 315 -6.86 -15.92 -9.83
N LEU A 316 -7.29 -16.73 -10.76
CA LEU A 316 -8.37 -17.70 -10.60
C LEU A 316 -7.91 -19.12 -10.95
N ASN A 317 -8.39 -20.07 -10.18
CA ASN A 317 -8.32 -21.49 -10.50
C ASN A 317 -9.30 -21.84 -11.64
N ALA A 318 -9.19 -23.05 -12.20
CA ALA A 318 -10.06 -23.52 -13.27
C ALA A 318 -11.55 -23.56 -12.88
N ASP A 319 -11.87 -23.71 -11.59
CA ASP A 319 -13.22 -23.69 -11.03
C ASP A 319 -13.76 -22.28 -10.73
N GLY A 320 -12.99 -21.22 -11.06
CA GLY A 320 -13.35 -19.83 -10.82
C GLY A 320 -13.12 -19.33 -9.38
N THR A 321 -12.54 -20.14 -8.51
CA THR A 321 -12.11 -19.71 -7.17
C THR A 321 -10.80 -18.94 -7.24
N LEU A 322 -10.53 -18.11 -6.22
CA LEU A 322 -9.29 -17.36 -6.15
C LEU A 322 -8.09 -18.26 -5.86
N ASN A 323 -7.02 -18.06 -6.60
CA ASN A 323 -5.73 -18.69 -6.34
C ASN A 323 -4.96 -17.91 -5.29
N LEU A 324 -5.20 -18.27 -4.02
CA LEU A 324 -4.68 -17.53 -2.88
C LEU A 324 -3.24 -17.89 -2.55
N ASN A 325 -2.43 -16.87 -2.24
CA ASN A 325 -1.10 -17.06 -1.68
C ASN A 325 -1.22 -17.42 -0.18
N PRO A 326 -0.85 -18.64 0.23
CA PRO A 326 -0.94 -19.06 1.64
C PRO A 326 0.01 -18.26 2.54
N ASN A 327 1.06 -17.66 1.98
CA ASN A 327 2.05 -16.85 2.68
C ASN A 327 1.74 -15.34 2.64
N SER A 328 0.54 -14.94 2.20
CA SER A 328 0.15 -13.53 2.07
C SER A 328 0.17 -12.76 3.39
N LEU A 329 0.18 -13.45 4.52
CA LEU A 329 0.38 -12.87 5.86
C LEU A 329 1.27 -13.80 6.69
N ARG A 330 2.41 -13.28 7.12
CA ARG A 330 3.27 -13.92 8.12
C ARG A 330 3.31 -13.07 9.36
N VAL A 331 2.88 -13.63 10.50
CA VAL A 331 2.86 -12.95 11.79
C VAL A 331 4.01 -13.45 12.65
N HIS A 332 4.90 -12.55 13.01
CA HIS A 332 6.01 -12.83 13.89
C HIS A 332 5.68 -12.28 15.29
N ARG A 333 5.24 -13.17 16.18
CA ARG A 333 4.96 -12.86 17.58
C ARG A 333 6.17 -13.20 18.46
N TYR A 334 6.48 -12.37 19.39
CA TYR A 334 7.35 -12.47 20.58
C TYR A 334 8.04 -13.83 20.90
N SER A 335 8.71 -14.50 20.00
CA SER A 335 9.66 -15.53 20.39
C SER A 335 11.06 -15.04 20.09
N PHE A 336 11.75 -14.66 21.16
CA PHE A 336 13.12 -14.20 21.31
C PHE A 336 14.01 -14.17 20.04
N PRO A 337 14.76 -13.12 19.81
CA PRO A 337 14.58 -11.67 19.79
C PRO A 337 14.37 -11.18 18.35
N LYS A 338 13.15 -11.23 17.80
CA LYS A 338 13.03 -11.07 16.35
C LYS A 338 12.71 -9.66 15.85
N TYR A 339 12.24 -8.69 16.66
CA TYR A 339 11.92 -7.37 16.10
C TYR A 339 12.07 -6.28 17.15
N LEU A 340 12.89 -5.29 16.84
CA LEU A 340 13.23 -4.22 17.74
C LEU A 340 13.05 -2.87 17.06
N PHE A 341 12.33 -1.96 17.71
CA PHE A 341 12.10 -0.60 17.24
C PHE A 341 12.67 0.40 18.25
N PHE A 342 13.13 1.53 17.75
CA PHE A 342 13.35 2.72 18.54
C PHE A 342 12.30 3.77 18.20
N ARG A 343 11.63 4.33 19.25
CA ARG A 343 10.58 5.35 19.12
C ARG A 343 11.18 6.74 19.08
#